data_9db67b520b0f2e981379ed4092944754
#
_entry.id   9db67b520b0f2e981379ed4092944754
#
_cell.length_a   1.000
_cell.length_b   1.000
_cell.length_c   1.000
_cell.angle_alpha   90.00
_cell.angle_beta   90.00
_cell.angle_gamma   90.00
#
_symmetry.space_group_name_H-M   'P 1'
#
loop_
_entity.id
_entity.type
_entity.pdbx_description
1 polymer ?
#
loop_
_entity_poly.entity_id
_entity_poly.type
_entity_poly.pdbx_seq_one_letter_code
_entity_poly.pdbx_strand_id
1 'polypeptide(L)'
;ISKMSKVFDETIVQQVVDELHVADLENATIGEVLLVAQRLQEKTGIPFIRMDQGSPGLPANKIGIEAEKKALEAGVGSQYPAAAGVPELKHEASRFVKAFLNVDISPRSCVPTVGSVAGSFGSFIACTHRQPGKNKVLFIDPGFPIQKSQLRVIGAEWEEFDIYHHRGTALREKLESFLEKGDIAAII
;
A
#
# COMPACT_ATOMS: atom_id res chain seq x y z
N ILE A 1 -27.36 10.98 24.62
CA ILE A 1 -26.56 9.96 23.92
C ILE A 1 -26.67 8.71 24.77
N SER A 2 -27.51 7.75 24.34
CA SER A 2 -27.69 6.43 24.95
C SER A 2 -26.33 5.75 25.10
N LYS A 3 -26.02 5.20 26.28
CA LYS A 3 -24.87 4.29 26.46
C LYS A 3 -25.03 3.12 25.47
N MET A 4 -24.30 3.15 24.38
CA MET A 4 -24.15 1.97 23.54
C MET A 4 -23.60 0.87 24.44
N SER A 5 -24.33 -0.24 24.57
CA SER A 5 -23.80 -1.41 25.27
C SER A 5 -22.54 -1.85 24.52
N LYS A 6 -21.42 -1.98 25.24
CA LYS A 6 -20.18 -2.48 24.66
C LYS A 6 -20.45 -3.89 24.14
N VAL A 7 -20.13 -4.13 22.88
CA VAL A 7 -20.36 -5.43 22.23
C VAL A 7 -19.47 -6.52 22.86
N PHE A 8 -18.27 -6.11 23.31
CA PHE A 8 -17.34 -7.01 23.99
C PHE A 8 -17.08 -6.55 25.44
N ASP A 9 -16.91 -7.51 26.33
CA ASP A 9 -16.40 -7.25 27.66
C ASP A 9 -14.95 -6.78 27.61
N GLU A 10 -14.65 -5.69 28.30
CA GLU A 10 -13.29 -5.12 28.31
C GLU A 10 -12.25 -6.12 28.85
N THR A 11 -12.64 -6.98 29.77
CA THR A 11 -11.77 -8.01 30.35
C THR A 11 -11.33 -9.00 29.29
N ILE A 12 -12.25 -9.43 28.41
CA ILE A 12 -11.94 -10.37 27.32
C ILE A 12 -11.04 -9.69 26.29
N VAL A 13 -11.31 -8.42 25.98
CA VAL A 13 -10.46 -7.65 25.05
C VAL A 13 -9.04 -7.55 25.62
N GLN A 14 -8.89 -7.17 26.89
CA GLN A 14 -7.58 -7.05 27.53
C GLN A 14 -6.84 -8.38 27.57
N GLN A 15 -7.54 -9.49 27.90
CA GLN A 15 -6.93 -10.83 27.87
C GLN A 15 -6.39 -11.19 26.49
N VAL A 16 -7.11 -10.85 25.42
CA VAL A 16 -6.64 -11.14 24.05
C VAL A 16 -5.46 -10.27 23.68
N VAL A 17 -5.47 -9.00 24.06
CA VAL A 17 -4.35 -8.06 23.84
C VAL A 17 -3.08 -8.57 24.54
N ASP A 18 -3.21 -8.98 25.81
CA ASP A 18 -2.11 -9.52 26.60
C ASP A 18 -1.58 -10.84 26.04
N GLU A 19 -2.47 -11.77 25.64
CA GLU A 19 -2.09 -13.05 25.00
C GLU A 19 -1.30 -12.84 23.70
N LEU A 20 -1.66 -11.83 22.93
CA LEU A 20 -1.01 -11.54 21.63
C LEU A 20 0.17 -10.57 21.77
N HIS A 21 0.48 -10.14 23.00
CA HIS A 21 1.55 -9.18 23.29
C HIS A 21 1.46 -7.87 22.49
N VAL A 22 0.23 -7.41 22.21
CA VAL A 22 0.00 -6.12 21.54
C VAL A 22 0.20 -5.01 22.56
N ALA A 23 1.26 -4.22 22.38
CA ALA A 23 1.64 -3.20 23.35
C ALA A 23 0.64 -2.02 23.43
N ASP A 24 0.04 -1.67 22.30
CA ASP A 24 -0.89 -0.53 22.18
C ASP A 24 -1.84 -0.76 21.01
N LEU A 25 -3.14 -0.88 21.33
CA LEU A 25 -4.18 -1.08 20.29
C LEU A 25 -4.40 0.16 19.41
N GLU A 26 -4.17 1.36 19.92
CA GLU A 26 -4.37 2.59 19.14
C GLU A 26 -3.30 2.75 18.05
N ASN A 27 -2.11 2.21 18.30
CA ASN A 27 -0.98 2.22 17.39
C ASN A 27 -0.68 0.84 16.77
N ALA A 28 -1.59 -0.14 16.95
CA ALA A 28 -1.41 -1.48 16.47
C ALA A 28 -1.30 -1.54 14.94
N THR A 29 -0.45 -2.42 14.47
CA THR A 29 -0.34 -2.72 13.04
C THR A 29 -1.60 -3.41 12.51
N ILE A 30 -1.83 -3.35 11.19
CA ILE A 30 -2.95 -4.06 10.55
C ILE A 30 -2.92 -5.54 10.90
N GLY A 31 -1.73 -6.17 10.96
CA GLY A 31 -1.57 -7.56 11.33
C GLY A 31 -2.02 -7.85 12.77
N GLU A 32 -1.64 -7.01 13.73
CA GLU A 32 -2.07 -7.14 15.12
C GLU A 32 -3.58 -6.97 15.28
N VAL A 33 -4.17 -5.96 14.63
CA VAL A 33 -5.63 -5.77 14.62
C VAL A 33 -6.36 -7.00 14.06
N LEU A 34 -5.83 -7.59 12.97
CA LEU A 34 -6.36 -8.82 12.38
C LEU A 34 -6.36 -9.97 13.38
N LEU A 35 -5.24 -10.19 14.06
CA LEU A 35 -5.08 -11.27 15.05
C LEU A 35 -6.00 -11.07 16.26
N VAL A 36 -6.08 -9.84 16.78
CA VAL A 36 -6.97 -9.50 17.90
C VAL A 36 -8.44 -9.77 17.53
N ALA A 37 -8.88 -9.30 16.36
CA ALA A 37 -10.24 -9.53 15.89
C ALA A 37 -10.57 -11.02 15.72
N GLN A 38 -9.64 -11.78 15.12
CA GLN A 38 -9.81 -13.22 14.97
C GLN A 38 -9.92 -13.92 16.34
N ARG A 39 -9.04 -13.59 17.27
CA ARG A 39 -8.99 -14.20 18.60
C ARG A 39 -10.22 -13.86 19.43
N LEU A 40 -10.72 -12.62 19.35
CA LEU A 40 -11.97 -12.22 19.97
C LEU A 40 -13.16 -13.00 19.40
N GLN A 41 -13.22 -13.16 18.08
CA GLN A 41 -14.28 -13.98 17.45
C GLN A 41 -14.25 -15.45 17.90
N GLU A 42 -13.05 -16.04 17.99
CA GLU A 42 -12.88 -17.42 18.49
C GLU A 42 -13.36 -17.56 19.94
N LYS A 43 -13.01 -16.62 20.83
CA LYS A 43 -13.38 -16.67 22.25
C LYS A 43 -14.84 -16.37 22.53
N THR A 44 -15.44 -15.48 21.77
CA THR A 44 -16.79 -14.96 22.06
C THR A 44 -17.88 -15.59 21.17
N GLY A 45 -17.51 -16.18 20.04
CA GLY A 45 -18.44 -16.63 19.01
C GLY A 45 -19.14 -15.48 18.25
N ILE A 46 -18.80 -14.23 18.53
CA ILE A 46 -19.40 -13.06 17.88
C ILE A 46 -18.63 -12.75 16.60
N PRO A 47 -19.27 -12.82 15.41
CA PRO A 47 -18.59 -12.57 14.15
C PRO A 47 -18.32 -11.08 13.96
N PHE A 48 -17.13 -10.75 13.42
CA PHE A 48 -16.80 -9.40 12.98
C PHE A 48 -17.21 -9.17 11.52
N ILE A 49 -17.82 -8.03 11.26
CA ILE A 49 -17.92 -7.50 9.91
C ILE A 49 -16.57 -6.83 9.62
N ARG A 50 -15.75 -7.50 8.80
CA ARG A 50 -14.38 -7.07 8.53
C ARG A 50 -14.35 -5.88 7.58
N MET A 51 -13.91 -4.72 8.09
CA MET A 51 -13.74 -3.47 7.34
C MET A 51 -12.33 -2.90 7.51
N ASP A 52 -11.46 -3.64 8.13
CA ASP A 52 -10.09 -3.31 8.46
C ASP A 52 -9.10 -3.58 7.32
N GLN A 53 -9.51 -4.35 6.32
CA GLN A 53 -8.69 -4.70 5.17
C GLN A 53 -9.49 -4.56 3.87
N GLY A 54 -8.98 -3.78 2.94
CA GLY A 54 -9.54 -3.61 1.60
C GLY A 54 -9.23 -4.78 0.68
N SER A 55 -10.03 -5.83 0.75
CA SER A 55 -9.96 -6.93 -0.23
C SER A 55 -10.85 -6.62 -1.43
N PRO A 56 -10.41 -6.91 -2.69
CA PRO A 56 -11.23 -6.64 -3.88
C PRO A 56 -12.61 -7.31 -3.86
N GLY A 57 -12.74 -8.49 -3.23
CA GLY A 57 -14.01 -9.20 -3.02
C GLY A 57 -14.63 -9.82 -4.27
N LEU A 58 -14.20 -9.44 -5.46
CA LEU A 58 -14.66 -10.02 -6.72
C LEU A 58 -13.71 -11.12 -7.18
N PRO A 59 -14.24 -12.21 -7.76
CA PRO A 59 -13.40 -13.25 -8.33
C PRO A 59 -12.61 -12.71 -9.53
N ALA A 60 -11.41 -13.25 -9.74
CA ALA A 60 -10.61 -12.92 -10.91
C ALA A 60 -11.35 -13.28 -12.21
N ASN A 61 -11.10 -12.53 -13.27
CA ASN A 61 -11.71 -12.78 -14.57
C ASN A 61 -11.30 -14.16 -15.10
N LYS A 62 -12.28 -14.95 -15.56
CA LYS A 62 -12.04 -16.31 -16.07
C LYS A 62 -11.05 -16.35 -17.22
N ILE A 63 -11.04 -15.35 -18.10
CA ILE A 63 -10.09 -15.26 -19.21
C ILE A 63 -8.65 -15.21 -18.68
N GLY A 64 -8.40 -14.42 -17.63
CA GLY A 64 -7.09 -14.35 -16.98
C GLY A 64 -6.69 -15.68 -16.32
N ILE A 65 -7.62 -16.30 -15.58
CA ILE A 65 -7.37 -17.60 -14.94
C ILE A 65 -6.99 -18.67 -15.98
N GLU A 66 -7.73 -18.76 -17.07
CA GLU A 66 -7.45 -19.75 -18.11
C GLU A 66 -6.14 -19.46 -18.86
N ALA A 67 -5.80 -18.19 -19.05
CA ALA A 67 -4.51 -17.82 -19.64
C ALA A 67 -3.33 -18.19 -18.72
N GLU A 68 -3.47 -17.97 -17.40
CA GLU A 68 -2.47 -18.35 -16.41
C GLU A 68 -2.26 -19.87 -16.36
N LYS A 69 -3.33 -20.67 -16.33
CA LYS A 69 -3.25 -22.13 -16.40
C LYS A 69 -2.48 -22.61 -17.63
N LYS A 70 -2.82 -22.09 -18.81
CA LYS A 70 -2.13 -22.43 -20.06
C LYS A 70 -0.64 -22.06 -20.03
N ALA A 71 -0.29 -20.91 -19.45
CA ALA A 71 1.10 -20.51 -19.33
C ALA A 71 1.88 -21.45 -18.38
N LEU A 72 1.29 -21.87 -17.28
CA LEU A 72 1.89 -22.84 -16.35
C LEU A 72 2.07 -24.22 -17.02
N GLU A 73 1.06 -24.72 -17.74
CA GLU A 73 1.14 -25.96 -18.51
C GLU A 73 2.23 -25.90 -19.60
N ALA A 74 2.42 -24.73 -20.22
CA ALA A 74 3.49 -24.48 -21.17
C ALA A 74 4.89 -24.34 -20.53
N GLY A 75 4.99 -24.46 -19.21
CA GLY A 75 6.27 -24.49 -18.49
C GLY A 75 6.88 -23.10 -18.21
N VAL A 76 6.07 -22.04 -18.18
CA VAL A 76 6.56 -20.67 -17.89
C VAL A 76 7.32 -20.59 -16.55
N GLY A 77 6.95 -21.42 -15.57
CA GLY A 77 7.61 -21.47 -14.25
C GLY A 77 9.01 -22.09 -14.26
N SER A 78 9.46 -22.69 -15.36
CA SER A 78 10.79 -23.28 -15.48
C SER A 78 11.86 -22.34 -16.05
N GLN A 79 11.50 -21.09 -16.34
CA GLN A 79 12.39 -20.10 -16.96
C GLN A 79 12.46 -18.81 -16.17
N TYR A 80 13.63 -18.20 -16.13
CA TYR A 80 13.76 -16.84 -15.60
C TYR A 80 13.24 -15.82 -16.61
N PRO A 81 12.37 -14.89 -16.19
CA PRO A 81 12.00 -13.77 -17.05
C PRO A 81 13.20 -12.83 -17.25
N ALA A 82 13.16 -12.02 -18.29
CA ALA A 82 14.11 -10.93 -18.45
C ALA A 82 14.07 -10.00 -17.22
N ALA A 83 15.22 -9.51 -16.74
CA ALA A 83 15.33 -8.67 -15.57
C ALA A 83 14.46 -7.39 -15.63
N ALA A 84 14.25 -6.86 -16.82
CA ALA A 84 13.39 -5.71 -17.06
C ALA A 84 11.89 -6.07 -17.23
N GLY A 85 11.53 -7.33 -17.04
CA GLY A 85 10.17 -7.85 -17.21
C GLY A 85 9.90 -8.42 -18.61
N VAL A 86 8.81 -9.20 -18.72
CA VAL A 86 8.36 -9.83 -19.95
C VAL A 86 7.88 -8.76 -20.94
N PRO A 87 8.38 -8.73 -22.20
CA PRO A 87 8.01 -7.69 -23.16
C PRO A 87 6.52 -7.58 -23.42
N GLU A 88 5.82 -8.70 -23.52
CA GLU A 88 4.37 -8.75 -23.76
C GLU A 88 3.60 -8.09 -22.63
N LEU A 89 3.97 -8.35 -21.37
CA LEU A 89 3.36 -7.70 -20.22
C LEU A 89 3.58 -6.18 -20.23
N LYS A 90 4.78 -5.74 -20.61
CA LYS A 90 5.12 -4.31 -20.70
C LYS A 90 4.32 -3.61 -21.81
N HIS A 91 4.11 -4.26 -22.93
CA HIS A 91 3.25 -3.76 -24.00
C HIS A 91 1.79 -3.64 -23.54
N GLU A 92 1.27 -4.67 -22.88
CA GLU A 92 -0.10 -4.65 -22.36
C GLU A 92 -0.27 -3.64 -21.24
N ALA A 93 0.71 -3.43 -20.38
CA ALA A 93 0.71 -2.37 -19.37
C ALA A 93 0.62 -0.98 -20.03
N SER A 94 1.42 -0.72 -21.06
CA SER A 94 1.38 0.52 -21.84
C SER A 94 0.00 0.72 -22.50
N ARG A 95 -0.55 -0.32 -23.12
CA ARG A 95 -1.88 -0.29 -23.72
C ARG A 95 -2.98 -0.03 -22.69
N PHE A 96 -2.91 -0.67 -21.52
CA PHE A 96 -3.85 -0.48 -20.43
C PHE A 96 -3.82 0.96 -19.92
N VAL A 97 -2.64 1.51 -19.66
CA VAL A 97 -2.48 2.90 -19.18
C VAL A 97 -3.05 3.90 -20.20
N LYS A 98 -2.81 3.67 -21.50
CA LYS A 98 -3.41 4.47 -22.57
C LYS A 98 -4.93 4.39 -22.56
N ALA A 99 -5.48 3.18 -22.48
CA ALA A 99 -6.92 2.97 -22.54
C ALA A 99 -7.67 3.51 -21.30
N PHE A 100 -7.08 3.37 -20.12
CA PHE A 100 -7.73 3.66 -18.84
C PHE A 100 -7.48 5.09 -18.34
N LEU A 101 -6.25 5.58 -18.52
CA LEU A 101 -5.81 6.89 -18.00
C LEU A 101 -5.60 7.92 -19.13
N ASN A 102 -5.67 7.51 -20.40
CA ASN A 102 -5.34 8.34 -21.57
C ASN A 102 -3.92 8.93 -21.51
N VAL A 103 -2.97 8.19 -20.94
CA VAL A 103 -1.56 8.57 -20.87
C VAL A 103 -0.74 7.69 -21.79
N ASP A 104 0.10 8.31 -22.61
CA ASP A 104 1.03 7.60 -23.50
C ASP A 104 2.34 7.34 -22.75
N ILE A 105 2.65 6.06 -22.51
CA ILE A 105 3.91 5.61 -21.94
C ILE A 105 4.57 4.59 -22.84
N SER A 106 5.91 4.62 -22.94
CA SER A 106 6.63 3.59 -23.65
C SER A 106 6.60 2.26 -22.90
N PRO A 107 6.42 1.11 -23.55
CA PRO A 107 6.61 -0.19 -22.91
C PRO A 107 7.98 -0.33 -22.23
N ARG A 108 9.01 0.34 -22.74
CA ARG A 108 10.35 0.34 -22.12
C ARG A 108 10.36 0.99 -20.72
N SER A 109 9.46 1.92 -20.45
CA SER A 109 9.31 2.59 -19.16
C SER A 109 8.46 1.80 -18.15
N CYS A 110 7.84 0.71 -18.57
CA CYS A 110 7.10 -0.17 -17.68
C CYS A 110 8.05 -1.15 -17.01
N VAL A 111 8.03 -1.20 -15.68
CA VAL A 111 8.81 -2.15 -14.89
C VAL A 111 7.84 -2.98 -14.04
N PRO A 112 7.59 -4.25 -14.42
CA PRO A 112 6.77 -5.13 -13.60
C PRO A 112 7.40 -5.39 -12.24
N THR A 113 6.58 -5.35 -11.19
CA THR A 113 7.00 -5.61 -9.81
C THR A 113 6.07 -6.62 -9.14
N VAL A 114 6.54 -7.24 -8.05
CA VAL A 114 5.72 -8.15 -7.24
C VAL A 114 4.79 -7.32 -6.35
N GLY A 115 3.70 -6.85 -6.95
CA GLY A 115 2.73 -5.98 -6.30
C GLY A 115 3.19 -4.53 -6.13
N SER A 116 2.25 -3.65 -5.78
CA SER A 116 2.47 -2.21 -5.61
C SER A 116 3.42 -1.87 -4.45
N VAL A 117 3.47 -2.73 -3.42
CA VAL A 117 4.37 -2.53 -2.27
C VAL A 117 5.84 -2.66 -2.70
N ALA A 118 6.17 -3.65 -3.53
CA ALA A 118 7.52 -3.76 -4.10
C ALA A 118 7.82 -2.61 -5.07
N GLY A 119 6.81 -2.19 -5.84
CA GLY A 119 6.92 -1.05 -6.74
C GLY A 119 7.21 0.26 -6.00
N SER A 120 6.49 0.56 -4.92
CA SER A 120 6.74 1.76 -4.12
C SER A 120 8.11 1.72 -3.44
N PHE A 121 8.52 0.56 -2.92
CA PHE A 121 9.84 0.40 -2.31
C PHE A 121 10.98 0.70 -3.28
N GLY A 122 10.94 0.10 -4.47
CA GLY A 122 11.92 0.38 -5.53
C GLY A 122 11.91 1.85 -5.98
N SER A 123 10.73 2.45 -6.07
CA SER A 123 10.57 3.86 -6.44
C SER A 123 11.18 4.79 -5.39
N PHE A 124 10.98 4.52 -4.10
CA PHE A 124 11.60 5.31 -3.03
C PHE A 124 13.11 5.24 -3.06
N ILE A 125 13.69 4.04 -3.21
CA ILE A 125 15.13 3.89 -3.37
C ILE A 125 15.63 4.71 -4.57
N ALA A 126 14.98 4.58 -5.72
CA ALA A 126 15.39 5.30 -6.91
C ALA A 126 15.30 6.83 -6.74
N CYS A 127 14.19 7.34 -6.18
CA CYS A 127 13.98 8.78 -6.04
C CYS A 127 14.91 9.40 -5.00
N THR A 128 15.05 8.78 -3.82
CA THR A 128 15.84 9.34 -2.71
C THR A 128 17.36 9.28 -2.93
N HIS A 129 17.82 8.42 -3.85
CA HIS A 129 19.24 8.30 -4.19
C HIS A 129 19.63 8.95 -5.52
N ARG A 130 18.66 9.48 -6.27
CA ARG A 130 18.90 10.03 -7.61
C ARG A 130 19.68 11.34 -7.60
N GLN A 131 19.40 12.21 -6.63
CA GLN A 131 19.94 13.56 -6.59
C GLN A 131 20.43 13.92 -5.18
N PRO A 132 21.72 14.27 -5.01
CA PRO A 132 22.22 14.72 -3.72
C PRO A 132 21.40 15.89 -3.16
N GLY A 133 21.08 15.85 -1.87
CA GLY A 133 20.28 16.87 -1.18
C GLY A 133 18.75 16.72 -1.35
N LYS A 134 18.26 15.81 -2.21
CA LYS A 134 16.84 15.48 -2.33
C LYS A 134 16.61 14.05 -1.87
N ASN A 135 16.43 13.88 -0.59
CA ASN A 135 16.29 12.56 0.04
C ASN A 135 14.99 12.39 0.85
N LYS A 136 14.09 13.38 0.84
CA LYS A 136 12.82 13.30 1.55
C LYS A 136 11.67 12.96 0.63
N VAL A 137 10.68 12.23 1.18
CA VAL A 137 9.41 11.98 0.52
C VAL A 137 8.32 12.76 1.25
N LEU A 138 7.49 13.48 0.50
CA LEU A 138 6.34 14.20 1.03
C LEU A 138 5.10 13.33 0.93
N PHE A 139 4.45 13.05 2.07
CA PHE A 139 3.17 12.33 2.13
C PHE A 139 2.00 13.30 2.21
N ILE A 140 1.00 13.04 1.38
CA ILE A 140 -0.31 13.68 1.46
C ILE A 140 -1.22 12.71 2.20
N ASP A 141 -1.38 12.91 3.50
CA ASP A 141 -2.18 12.05 4.36
C ASP A 141 -3.69 12.39 4.33
N PRO A 142 -4.55 11.41 4.64
CA PRO A 142 -4.27 10.02 5.03
C PRO A 142 -3.83 9.15 3.85
N GLY A 143 -2.77 8.39 4.03
CA GLY A 143 -2.19 7.50 3.03
C GLY A 143 -1.95 6.07 3.55
N PHE A 144 -1.28 5.26 2.74
CA PHE A 144 -1.01 3.87 3.08
C PHE A 144 0.21 3.75 4.01
N PRO A 145 0.06 3.27 5.26
CA PRO A 145 1.10 3.39 6.30
C PRO A 145 2.36 2.57 6.02
N ILE A 146 2.27 1.49 5.23
CA ILE A 146 3.42 0.64 4.88
C ILE A 146 4.53 1.44 4.19
N GLN A 147 4.18 2.45 3.43
CA GLN A 147 5.14 3.26 2.68
C GLN A 147 6.09 4.03 3.61
N LYS A 148 5.59 4.58 4.71
CA LYS A 148 6.44 5.20 5.75
C LYS A 148 7.40 4.19 6.40
N SER A 149 6.93 2.95 6.60
CA SER A 149 7.79 1.87 7.09
C SER A 149 8.88 1.50 6.10
N GLN A 150 8.60 1.55 4.79
CA GLN A 150 9.62 1.33 3.75
C GLN A 150 10.72 2.39 3.81
N LEU A 151 10.36 3.67 4.00
CA LEU A 151 11.34 4.75 4.15
C LEU A 151 12.23 4.56 5.37
N ARG A 152 11.68 4.11 6.52
CA ARG A 152 12.48 3.78 7.70
C ARG A 152 13.52 2.71 7.38
N VAL A 153 13.17 1.67 6.64
CA VAL A 153 14.08 0.58 6.27
C VAL A 153 15.25 1.07 5.44
N ILE A 154 15.02 2.01 4.52
CA ILE A 154 16.09 2.57 3.66
C ILE A 154 16.80 3.77 4.28
N GLY A 155 16.41 4.20 5.48
CA GLY A 155 17.02 5.35 6.15
C GLY A 155 16.68 6.70 5.52
N ALA A 156 15.60 6.78 4.73
CA ALA A 156 15.15 8.03 4.13
C ALA A 156 14.19 8.78 5.07
N GLU A 157 14.22 10.09 4.95
CA GLU A 157 13.34 10.98 5.70
C GLU A 157 12.01 11.23 4.97
N TRP A 158 11.01 11.70 5.70
CA TRP A 158 9.77 12.17 5.10
C TRP A 158 9.20 13.37 5.84
N GLU A 159 8.38 14.12 5.14
CA GLU A 159 7.46 15.11 5.70
C GLU A 159 6.03 14.72 5.33
N GLU A 160 5.05 15.22 6.07
CA GLU A 160 3.64 14.86 5.86
C GLU A 160 2.71 16.01 6.21
N PHE A 161 1.54 16.03 5.60
CA PHE A 161 0.45 16.90 6.00
C PHE A 161 -0.90 16.25 5.67
N ASP A 162 -1.92 16.56 6.46
CA ASP A 162 -3.30 16.13 6.23
C ASP A 162 -3.96 16.99 5.17
N ILE A 163 -4.41 16.36 4.07
CA ILE A 163 -5.11 17.03 2.97
C ILE A 163 -6.50 17.55 3.38
N TYR A 164 -7.06 17.06 4.47
CA TYR A 164 -8.42 17.41 4.88
C TYR A 164 -8.63 18.92 5.02
N HIS A 165 -7.62 19.60 5.56
CA HIS A 165 -7.62 21.04 5.76
C HIS A 165 -7.00 21.85 4.60
N HIS A 166 -6.51 21.17 3.57
CA HIS A 166 -5.82 21.79 2.44
C HIS A 166 -6.44 21.34 1.11
N ARG A 167 -7.49 22.05 0.65
CA ARG A 167 -8.18 21.74 -0.60
C ARG A 167 -8.17 22.93 -1.55
N GLY A 168 -8.24 22.67 -2.86
CA GLY A 168 -8.20 23.71 -3.88
C GLY A 168 -6.88 24.50 -3.87
N THR A 169 -6.95 25.83 -3.81
CA THR A 169 -5.77 26.70 -3.77
C THR A 169 -4.89 26.47 -2.56
N ALA A 170 -5.48 26.18 -1.39
CA ALA A 170 -4.75 25.90 -0.15
C ALA A 170 -3.87 24.64 -0.26
N LEU A 171 -4.25 23.65 -1.08
CA LEU A 171 -3.39 22.50 -1.35
C LEU A 171 -2.14 22.92 -2.13
N ARG A 172 -2.31 23.76 -3.14
CA ARG A 172 -1.19 24.25 -3.92
C ARG A 172 -0.19 25.03 -3.06
N GLU A 173 -0.68 25.99 -2.28
CA GLU A 173 0.14 26.79 -1.37
C GLU A 173 0.89 25.90 -0.37
N LYS A 174 0.21 24.87 0.18
CA LYS A 174 0.83 23.92 1.09
C LYS A 174 1.93 23.10 0.44
N LEU A 175 1.72 22.60 -0.79
CA LEU A 175 2.74 21.88 -1.55
C LEU A 175 3.93 22.78 -1.88
N GLU A 176 3.68 23.99 -2.35
CA GLU A 176 4.73 24.98 -2.64
C GLU A 176 5.63 25.23 -1.42
N SER A 177 5.03 25.37 -0.21
CA SER A 177 5.79 25.58 1.03
C SER A 177 6.76 24.45 1.39
N PHE A 178 6.48 23.21 0.97
CA PHE A 178 7.42 22.09 1.13
C PHE A 178 8.46 22.07 0.00
N LEU A 179 8.03 22.31 -1.24
CA LEU A 179 8.90 22.24 -2.42
C LEU A 179 9.95 23.35 -2.46
N GLU A 180 9.67 24.52 -1.89
CA GLU A 180 10.63 25.64 -1.78
C GLU A 180 11.89 25.27 -1.02
N LYS A 181 11.84 24.29 -0.11
CA LYS A 181 13.02 23.80 0.62
C LYS A 181 14.02 23.08 -0.29
N GLY A 182 13.58 22.57 -1.42
CA GLY A 182 14.42 21.94 -2.43
C GLY A 182 14.92 20.54 -2.11
N ASP A 183 14.49 19.92 -0.99
CA ASP A 183 14.95 18.63 -0.47
C ASP A 183 13.97 17.45 -0.73
N ILE A 184 12.80 17.73 -1.32
CA ILE A 184 11.80 16.73 -1.66
C ILE A 184 12.18 15.98 -2.93
N ALA A 185 12.33 14.65 -2.80
CA ALA A 185 12.64 13.73 -3.90
C ALA A 185 11.38 13.19 -4.60
N ALA A 186 10.29 12.98 -3.85
CA ALA A 186 9.03 12.47 -4.36
C ALA A 186 7.85 12.95 -3.52
N ILE A 187 6.65 12.94 -4.11
CA ILE A 187 5.37 13.20 -3.45
C ILE A 187 4.50 11.96 -3.62
N ILE A 188 3.74 11.57 -2.60
CA ILE A 188 2.87 10.41 -2.61
C ILE A 188 1.56 10.71 -1.87
#